data_7442fbf98a04a39cd53d6eb7cc663f0a
#
_entry.id   7442fbf98a04a39cd53d6eb7cc663f0a
#
_cell.length_a   1.000
_cell.length_b   1.000
_cell.length_c   1.000
_cell.angle_alpha   90.00
_cell.angle_beta   90.00
_cell.angle_gamma   90.00
#
_symmetry.space_group_name_H-M   'P 1'
#
loop_
_entity.id
_entity.type
_entity.pdbx_description
1 polymer ?
#
loop_
_entity_poly.entity_id
_entity_poly.type
_entity_poly.pdbx_seq_one_letter_code
_entity_poly.pdbx_strand_id
1 'polypeptide(L)'
;MSYSSFKEFYPYYLQEHSDTRCRALHYIGSTLVLIVLAYALFTQSYWWLLAVPVIGYGFAWLGHFIFEKNKPATFKYPLYSLMGDWVMYKDAWVNLLTGHSKGR
;
A
#
# COMPACT_ATOMS: atom_id res chain seq x y z
N MET A 1 12.22 -10.79 -15.39
CA MET A 1 11.24 -11.78 -14.93
C MET A 1 9.86 -11.16 -14.83
N SER A 2 8.85 -11.82 -15.33
CA SER A 2 7.49 -11.30 -15.28
C SER A 2 6.57 -12.27 -14.55
N TYR A 3 5.52 -11.69 -13.94
CA TYR A 3 4.54 -12.46 -13.18
C TYR A 3 3.24 -12.50 -13.95
N SER A 4 2.67 -13.68 -14.08
CA SER A 4 1.45 -13.88 -14.86
C SER A 4 0.19 -13.83 -14.02
N SER A 5 0.32 -13.79 -12.68
CA SER A 5 -0.83 -13.70 -11.79
C SER A 5 -0.43 -12.93 -10.53
N PHE A 6 -1.44 -12.42 -9.84
CA PHE A 6 -1.21 -11.75 -8.56
C PHE A 6 -0.65 -12.74 -7.52
N LYS A 7 -1.12 -13.97 -7.54
CA LYS A 7 -0.64 -14.98 -6.59
C LYS A 7 0.86 -15.22 -6.72
N GLU A 8 1.38 -15.19 -7.95
CA GLU A 8 2.83 -15.30 -8.17
C GLU A 8 3.57 -14.04 -7.78
N PHE A 9 2.93 -12.90 -8.00
CA PHE A 9 3.54 -11.59 -7.74
C PHE A 9 3.65 -11.27 -6.25
N TYR A 10 2.66 -11.65 -5.45
CA TYR A 10 2.55 -11.16 -4.07
C TYR A 10 3.74 -11.51 -3.17
N PRO A 11 4.33 -12.72 -3.23
CA PRO A 11 5.54 -12.99 -2.44
C PRO A 11 6.70 -12.05 -2.77
N TYR A 12 6.86 -11.71 -4.05
CA TYR A 12 7.86 -10.72 -4.46
C TYR A 12 7.52 -9.35 -3.87
N TYR A 13 6.24 -8.97 -3.92
CA TYR A 13 5.79 -7.70 -3.35
C TYR A 13 6.14 -7.60 -1.87
N LEU A 14 5.85 -8.65 -1.09
CA LEU A 14 6.15 -8.66 0.33
C LEU A 14 7.65 -8.56 0.61
N GLN A 15 8.44 -9.17 -0.24
CA GLN A 15 9.89 -9.12 -0.12
C GLN A 15 10.42 -7.71 -0.32
N GLU A 16 9.80 -6.96 -1.23
CA GLU A 16 10.16 -5.58 -1.51
C GLU A 16 9.68 -4.63 -0.41
N HIS A 17 8.88 -5.12 0.54
CA HIS A 17 8.37 -4.38 1.67
C HIS A 17 8.81 -5.01 2.99
N SER A 18 10.06 -5.43 3.08
CA SER A 18 10.55 -6.15 4.25
C SER A 18 10.82 -5.24 5.44
N ASP A 19 11.05 -3.95 5.22
CA ASP A 19 11.31 -2.99 6.30
C ASP A 19 9.98 -2.57 6.95
N THR A 20 9.89 -2.70 8.28
CA THR A 20 8.65 -2.37 8.99
C THR A 20 8.30 -0.89 8.89
N ARG A 21 9.30 -0.01 8.75
CA ARG A 21 9.04 1.42 8.59
C ARG A 21 8.43 1.70 7.23
N CYS A 22 8.86 1.00 6.19
CA CYS A 22 8.26 1.11 4.86
C CYS A 22 6.79 0.66 4.92
N ARG A 23 6.52 -0.48 5.55
CA ARG A 23 5.14 -0.96 5.70
C ARG A 23 4.29 0.04 6.50
N ALA A 24 4.86 0.63 7.55
CA ALA A 24 4.13 1.62 8.34
C ALA A 24 3.72 2.81 7.49
N LEU A 25 4.62 3.29 6.62
CA LEU A 25 4.27 4.39 5.72
C LEU A 25 3.15 4.00 4.75
N HIS A 26 3.17 2.77 4.25
CA HIS A 26 2.08 2.29 3.41
C HIS A 26 0.75 2.28 4.16
N TYR A 27 0.78 1.84 5.43
CA TYR A 27 -0.45 1.78 6.24
C TYR A 27 -0.97 3.19 6.56
N ILE A 28 -0.07 4.13 6.85
CA ILE A 28 -0.46 5.52 7.10
C ILE A 28 -1.07 6.11 5.83
N GLY A 29 -0.43 5.91 4.69
CA GLY A 29 -0.94 6.41 3.42
C GLY A 29 -2.30 5.83 3.09
N SER A 30 -2.47 4.51 3.27
CA SER A 30 -3.75 3.85 2.99
C SER A 30 -4.85 4.37 3.90
N THR A 31 -4.55 4.58 5.18
CA THR A 31 -5.52 5.12 6.13
C THR A 31 -5.94 6.54 5.72
N LEU A 32 -4.98 7.37 5.35
CA LEU A 32 -5.29 8.73 4.92
C LEU A 32 -6.11 8.73 3.63
N VAL A 33 -5.81 7.81 2.71
CA VAL A 33 -6.61 7.67 1.49
C VAL A 33 -8.07 7.37 1.84
N LEU A 34 -8.30 6.44 2.78
CA LEU A 34 -9.67 6.10 3.19
C LEU A 34 -10.37 7.28 3.84
N ILE A 35 -9.65 8.06 4.66
CA ILE A 35 -10.21 9.24 5.30
C ILE A 35 -10.61 10.28 4.24
N VAL A 36 -9.74 10.53 3.28
CA VAL A 36 -10.01 11.49 2.21
C VAL A 36 -11.20 11.03 1.35
N LEU A 37 -11.25 9.74 1.04
CA LEU A 37 -12.37 9.19 0.27
C LEU A 37 -13.69 9.40 1.01
N ALA A 38 -13.71 9.10 2.30
CA ALA A 38 -14.92 9.29 3.11
C ALA A 38 -15.33 10.77 3.15
N TYR A 39 -14.37 11.64 3.36
CA TYR A 39 -14.63 13.09 3.41
C TYR A 39 -15.20 13.58 2.08
N ALA A 40 -14.58 13.17 0.96
CA ALA A 40 -15.02 13.60 -0.37
C ALA A 40 -16.46 13.15 -0.64
N LEU A 41 -16.79 11.92 -0.25
CA LEU A 41 -18.12 11.37 -0.51
C LEU A 41 -19.18 12.00 0.40
N PHE A 42 -18.87 12.15 1.68
CA PHE A 42 -19.84 12.72 2.63
C PHE A 42 -20.12 14.20 2.38
N THR A 43 -19.11 14.97 1.97
CA THR A 43 -19.27 16.40 1.71
C THR A 43 -19.57 16.69 0.25
N GLN A 44 -19.54 15.67 -0.61
CA GLN A 44 -19.68 15.81 -2.06
C GLN A 44 -18.64 16.76 -2.67
N SER A 45 -17.49 16.87 -2.03
CA SER A 45 -16.36 17.64 -2.53
C SER A 45 -15.42 16.71 -3.30
N TYR A 46 -15.87 16.28 -4.47
CA TYR A 46 -15.21 15.19 -5.21
C TYR A 46 -13.82 15.55 -5.72
N TRP A 47 -13.51 16.81 -5.82
CA TRP A 47 -12.18 17.20 -6.28
C TRP A 47 -11.10 16.80 -5.28
N TRP A 48 -11.45 16.49 -4.03
CA TRP A 48 -10.52 15.90 -3.06
C TRP A 48 -10.01 14.55 -3.50
N LEU A 49 -10.70 13.87 -4.43
CA LEU A 49 -10.24 12.60 -4.97
C LEU A 49 -8.92 12.73 -5.69
N LEU A 50 -8.57 13.93 -6.14
CA LEU A 50 -7.25 14.17 -6.75
C LEU A 50 -6.10 14.03 -5.76
N ALA A 51 -6.38 14.18 -4.47
CA ALA A 51 -5.36 14.00 -3.43
C ALA A 51 -5.04 12.52 -3.18
N VAL A 52 -5.93 11.61 -3.55
CA VAL A 52 -5.79 10.19 -3.24
C VAL A 52 -4.50 9.60 -3.81
N PRO A 53 -4.21 9.71 -5.11
CA PRO A 53 -2.97 9.16 -5.63
C PRO A 53 -1.73 9.85 -5.07
N VAL A 54 -1.82 11.15 -4.81
CA VAL A 54 -0.69 11.88 -4.24
C VAL A 54 -0.35 11.36 -2.86
N ILE A 55 -1.36 11.18 -2.02
CA ILE A 55 -1.16 10.66 -0.66
C ILE A 55 -0.69 9.21 -0.70
N GLY A 56 -1.40 8.36 -1.44
CA GLY A 56 -1.08 6.94 -1.49
C GLY A 56 0.31 6.66 -2.00
N TYR A 57 0.63 7.21 -3.15
CA TYR A 57 1.95 6.97 -3.74
C TYR A 57 3.04 7.74 -3.02
N GLY A 58 2.73 8.93 -2.50
CA GLY A 58 3.72 9.72 -1.78
C GLY A 58 4.29 8.96 -0.59
N PHE A 59 3.43 8.46 0.27
CA PHE A 59 3.87 7.70 1.45
C PHE A 59 4.56 6.39 1.05
N ALA A 60 4.01 5.68 0.06
CA ALA A 60 4.58 4.42 -0.37
C ALA A 60 5.99 4.61 -0.95
N TRP A 61 6.14 5.62 -1.81
CA TRP A 61 7.43 5.86 -2.45
C TRP A 61 8.48 6.35 -1.46
N LEU A 62 8.08 7.15 -0.47
CA LEU A 62 8.99 7.54 0.60
C LEU A 62 9.55 6.31 1.31
N GLY A 63 8.67 5.34 1.62
CA GLY A 63 9.12 4.11 2.25
C GLY A 63 10.13 3.35 1.42
N HIS A 64 9.86 3.23 0.12
CA HIS A 64 10.78 2.51 -0.75
C HIS A 64 12.11 3.22 -0.92
N PHE A 65 12.10 4.52 -1.15
CA PHE A 65 13.33 5.25 -1.43
C PHE A 65 14.18 5.46 -0.18
N ILE A 66 13.54 5.64 0.98
CA ILE A 66 14.29 5.96 2.20
C ILE A 66 14.67 4.70 2.98
N PHE A 67 13.72 3.79 3.18
CA PHE A 67 13.93 2.63 4.06
C PHE A 67 14.32 1.36 3.34
N GLU A 68 13.63 1.04 2.25
CA GLU A 68 13.97 -0.16 1.46
C GLU A 68 15.14 0.11 0.51
N LYS A 69 15.29 1.36 0.10
CA LYS A 69 16.30 1.77 -0.86
C LYS A 69 16.17 1.02 -2.17
N ASN A 70 14.93 0.82 -2.58
CA ASN A 70 14.61 0.16 -3.83
C ASN A 70 13.57 0.98 -4.59
N LYS A 71 13.21 0.52 -5.77
CA LYS A 71 12.17 1.16 -6.56
C LYS A 71 10.81 0.52 -6.22
N PRO A 72 9.75 1.33 -6.14
CA PRO A 72 8.42 0.76 -5.94
C PRO A 72 8.05 -0.23 -7.04
N ALA A 73 7.37 -1.31 -6.68
CA ALA A 73 6.91 -2.30 -7.64
C ALA A 73 5.92 -1.70 -8.64
N THR A 74 5.30 -0.58 -8.29
CA THR A 74 4.39 0.16 -9.15
C THR A 74 5.02 0.50 -10.50
N PHE A 75 6.33 0.72 -10.54
CA PHE A 75 7.00 1.08 -11.79
C PHE A 75 6.97 -0.05 -12.81
N LYS A 76 6.91 -1.28 -12.37
CA LYS A 76 6.88 -2.45 -13.25
C LYS A 76 5.51 -3.11 -13.31
N TYR A 77 4.80 -3.13 -12.20
CA TYR A 77 3.53 -3.84 -12.06
C TYR A 77 2.51 -2.94 -11.38
N PRO A 78 2.01 -1.90 -12.08
CA PRO A 78 1.14 -0.92 -11.42
C PRO A 78 -0.15 -1.51 -10.87
N LEU A 79 -0.80 -2.41 -11.62
CA LEU A 79 -2.05 -3.00 -11.15
C LEU A 79 -1.83 -3.98 -10.00
N TYR A 80 -0.85 -4.86 -10.15
CA TYR A 80 -0.53 -5.82 -9.10
C TYR A 80 -0.06 -5.13 -7.83
N SER A 81 0.69 -4.02 -7.97
CA SER A 81 1.14 -3.26 -6.80
C SER A 81 -0.03 -2.62 -6.08
N LEU A 82 -0.98 -2.08 -6.81
CA LEU A 82 -2.18 -1.51 -6.20
C LEU A 82 -2.96 -2.59 -5.43
N MET A 83 -3.13 -3.76 -6.03
CA MET A 83 -3.77 -4.87 -5.35
C MET A 83 -2.99 -5.29 -4.11
N GLY A 84 -1.66 -5.36 -4.23
CA GLY A 84 -0.79 -5.73 -3.11
C GLY A 84 -0.89 -4.75 -1.96
N ASP A 85 -0.95 -3.45 -2.25
CA ASP A 85 -1.07 -2.44 -1.22
C ASP A 85 -2.30 -2.68 -0.35
N TRP A 86 -3.43 -2.98 -0.96
CA TRP A 86 -4.66 -3.17 -0.21
C TRP A 86 -4.75 -4.55 0.45
N VAL A 87 -4.18 -5.57 -0.16
CA VAL A 87 -4.11 -6.89 0.48
C VAL A 87 -3.19 -6.83 1.70
N MET A 88 -2.04 -6.18 1.58
CA MET A 88 -1.12 -6.03 2.70
C MET A 88 -1.77 -5.24 3.84
N TYR A 89 -2.49 -4.17 3.50
CA TYR A 89 -3.20 -3.35 4.47
C TYR A 89 -4.29 -4.16 5.19
N LYS A 90 -5.09 -4.90 4.42
CA LYS A 90 -6.12 -5.76 4.97
C LYS A 90 -5.51 -6.81 5.91
N ASP A 91 -4.42 -7.45 5.49
CA ASP A 91 -3.76 -8.47 6.30
C ASP A 91 -3.24 -7.88 7.61
N ALA A 92 -2.74 -6.65 7.58
CA ALA A 92 -2.27 -5.99 8.79
C ALA A 92 -3.41 -5.81 9.79
N TRP A 93 -4.59 -5.40 9.31
CA TRP A 93 -5.76 -5.25 10.18
C TRP A 93 -6.24 -6.60 10.72
N VAL A 94 -6.30 -7.62 9.87
CA VAL A 94 -6.71 -8.95 10.30
C VAL A 94 -5.76 -9.48 11.36
N ASN A 95 -4.46 -9.33 11.16
CA ASN A 95 -3.47 -9.79 12.12
C ASN A 95 -3.58 -9.04 13.45
N LEU A 96 -3.83 -7.75 13.39
CA LEU A 96 -3.99 -6.94 14.59
C LEU A 96 -5.23 -7.35 15.39
N LEU A 97 -6.36 -7.55 14.71
CA LEU A 97 -7.63 -7.86 15.36
C LEU A 97 -7.69 -9.29 15.87
N THR A 98 -6.99 -10.22 15.22
CA THR A 98 -7.01 -11.62 15.62
C THR A 98 -5.83 -12.01 16.49
N GLY A 99 -4.87 -11.11 16.67
CA GLY A 99 -3.67 -11.43 17.42
C GLY A 99 -2.68 -12.28 16.65
N HIS A 100 -2.94 -12.52 15.37
CA HIS A 100 -2.05 -13.29 14.53
C HIS A 100 -0.88 -12.46 14.07
N SER A 101 0.29 -13.06 14.07
CA SER A 101 1.52 -12.39 13.70
C SER A 101 2.24 -13.19 12.64
N LYS A 102 1.61 -13.42 11.52
CA LYS A 102 2.20 -14.22 10.47
C LYS A 102 2.83 -13.33 9.40
N GLY A 103 3.81 -13.87 8.71
CA GLY A 103 4.45 -13.17 7.61
C GLY A 103 5.38 -12.06 8.03
N ARG A 104 5.79 -12.08 9.26
CA ARG A 104 6.71 -11.07 9.78
C ARG A 104 8.10 -11.38 9.42
#